data_58c8f39ac412d188ef190ab0844a236c
#
_entry.id   58c8f39ac412d188ef190ab0844a236c
#
_cell.length_a   1.000
_cell.length_b   1.000
_cell.length_c   1.000
_cell.angle_alpha   90.00
_cell.angle_beta   90.00
_cell.angle_gamma   90.00
#
_symmetry.space_group_name_H-M   'P 1'
#
loop_
_entity.id
_entity.type
_entity.pdbx_description
1 polymer ?
#
loop_
_entity_poly.entity_id
_entity_poly.type
_entity_poly.pdbx_seq_one_letter_code
_entity_poly.pdbx_strand_id
1 'polypeptide(L)'
;MEQSREAKLVKNTLIYTVSNFGSKVLTFLIVPLYTYYLTTEEFGTYDTIISFMNLLAPICILAIHEGLLRWLLKSNEKHGDILGSGLGLLFTFIVITDTITFVVCSIFHWRYTFVFIALLTAFALHNCFQFIARGEKENKVFAISGIIYTMVMLSLNILFVMVFRFGVQGMLWSMTLAYCSDVV
;
A
#
# COMPACT_ATOMS: atom_id res chain seq x y z
N MET A 1 -35.92 8.30 11.55
CA MET A 1 -34.48 8.28 11.91
C MET A 1 -33.74 7.02 11.40
N GLU A 2 -34.36 5.85 11.45
CA GLU A 2 -33.77 4.57 11.01
C GLU A 2 -33.47 4.52 9.51
N GLN A 3 -34.42 4.88 8.66
CA GLN A 3 -34.25 4.95 7.19
C GLN A 3 -33.11 5.87 6.74
N SER A 4 -32.84 6.98 7.48
CA SER A 4 -31.71 7.86 7.17
C SER A 4 -30.38 7.21 7.49
N ARG A 5 -30.32 6.34 8.50
CA ARG A 5 -29.12 5.61 8.93
C ARG A 5 -28.80 4.48 7.96
N GLU A 6 -29.82 3.73 7.52
CA GLU A 6 -29.67 2.67 6.52
C GLU A 6 -29.23 3.22 5.17
N ALA A 7 -29.81 4.31 4.70
CA ALA A 7 -29.43 4.97 3.46
C ALA A 7 -27.94 5.45 3.52
N LYS A 8 -27.49 5.96 4.66
CA LYS A 8 -26.11 6.38 4.86
C LYS A 8 -25.14 5.18 4.89
N LEU A 9 -25.55 4.06 5.50
CA LEU A 9 -24.78 2.82 5.50
C LEU A 9 -24.64 2.25 4.08
N VAL A 10 -25.75 2.16 3.35
CA VAL A 10 -25.76 1.66 1.95
C VAL A 10 -24.87 2.55 1.07
N LYS A 11 -24.99 3.87 1.19
CA LYS A 11 -24.15 4.81 0.44
C LYS A 11 -22.66 4.63 0.73
N ASN A 12 -22.30 4.52 2.01
CA ASN A 12 -20.91 4.31 2.39
C ASN A 12 -20.39 2.96 1.88
N THR A 13 -21.18 1.89 2.02
CA THR A 13 -20.83 0.56 1.52
C THR A 13 -20.63 0.58 0.00
N LEU A 14 -21.50 1.24 -0.75
CA LEU A 14 -21.35 1.40 -2.20
C LEU A 14 -20.07 2.14 -2.57
N ILE A 15 -19.73 3.24 -1.87
CA ILE A 15 -18.49 3.98 -2.11
C ILE A 15 -17.28 3.06 -1.89
N TYR A 16 -17.23 2.31 -0.79
CA TYR A 16 -16.15 1.36 -0.53
C TYR A 16 -16.09 0.25 -1.56
N THR A 17 -17.24 -0.30 -1.95
CA THR A 17 -17.30 -1.37 -2.96
C THR A 17 -16.80 -0.88 -4.31
N VAL A 18 -17.26 0.28 -4.77
CA VAL A 18 -16.84 0.87 -6.05
C VAL A 18 -15.34 1.20 -6.04
N SER A 19 -14.82 1.77 -4.95
CA SER A 19 -13.39 2.08 -4.81
C SER A 19 -12.53 0.81 -4.85
N ASN A 20 -12.89 -0.22 -4.10
CA ASN A 20 -12.15 -1.49 -4.07
C ASN A 20 -12.26 -2.25 -5.40
N PHE A 21 -13.46 -2.29 -6.00
CA PHE A 21 -13.66 -2.96 -7.28
C PHE A 21 -12.95 -2.26 -8.42
N GLY A 22 -13.01 -0.93 -8.46
CA GLY A 22 -12.30 -0.11 -9.45
C GLY A 22 -10.79 -0.37 -9.44
N SER A 23 -10.17 -0.39 -8.26
CA SER A 23 -8.75 -0.70 -8.11
C SER A 23 -8.41 -2.11 -8.62
N LYS A 24 -9.26 -3.10 -8.36
CA LYS A 24 -9.04 -4.49 -8.82
C LYS A 24 -9.20 -4.63 -10.33
N VAL A 25 -10.20 -3.97 -10.92
CA VAL A 25 -10.38 -3.95 -12.39
C VAL A 25 -9.16 -3.32 -13.07
N LEU A 26 -8.65 -2.22 -12.54
CA LEU A 26 -7.46 -1.56 -13.10
C LEU A 26 -6.21 -2.45 -12.96
N THR A 27 -6.02 -3.10 -11.82
CA THR A 27 -4.93 -4.09 -11.65
C THR A 27 -5.08 -5.23 -12.66
N PHE A 28 -6.29 -5.72 -12.91
CA PHE A 28 -6.55 -6.76 -13.90
C PHE A 28 -6.21 -6.31 -15.33
N LEU A 29 -6.49 -5.06 -15.68
CA LEU A 29 -6.16 -4.50 -17.00
C LEU A 29 -4.64 -4.36 -17.24
N ILE A 30 -3.84 -4.30 -16.18
CA ILE A 30 -2.37 -4.26 -16.28
C ILE A 30 -1.79 -5.64 -16.64
N VAL A 31 -2.44 -6.74 -16.29
CA VAL A 31 -1.91 -8.10 -16.53
C VAL A 31 -1.60 -8.36 -18.01
N PRO A 32 -2.49 -8.06 -18.97
CA PRO A 32 -2.16 -8.20 -20.41
C PRO A 32 -0.98 -7.34 -20.84
N LEU A 33 -0.81 -6.15 -20.24
CA LEU A 33 0.32 -5.28 -20.52
C LEU A 33 1.64 -5.94 -20.07
N TYR A 34 1.65 -6.53 -18.90
CA TYR A 34 2.82 -7.24 -18.39
C TYR A 34 3.19 -8.45 -19.25
N THR A 35 2.21 -9.25 -19.64
CA THR A 35 2.44 -10.44 -20.47
C THR A 35 2.95 -10.10 -21.86
N TYR A 36 2.73 -8.88 -22.35
CA TYR A 36 3.23 -8.44 -23.65
C TYR A 36 4.66 -7.85 -23.58
N TYR A 37 5.00 -7.14 -22.52
CA TYR A 37 6.26 -6.39 -22.40
C TYR A 37 7.34 -7.09 -21.56
N LEU A 38 6.96 -8.06 -20.73
CA LEU A 38 7.85 -8.79 -19.83
C LEU A 38 8.02 -10.23 -20.29
N THR A 39 9.19 -10.78 -20.05
CA THR A 39 9.39 -12.23 -20.19
C THR A 39 8.68 -12.97 -19.06
N THR A 40 8.39 -14.25 -19.27
CA THR A 40 7.79 -15.10 -18.23
C THR A 40 8.64 -15.14 -16.96
N GLU A 41 9.98 -15.10 -17.09
CA GLU A 41 10.93 -15.07 -15.99
C GLU A 41 10.84 -13.76 -15.18
N GLU A 42 10.77 -12.62 -15.87
CA GLU A 42 10.62 -11.31 -15.23
C GLU A 42 9.28 -11.20 -14.49
N PHE A 43 8.19 -11.65 -15.12
CA PHE A 43 6.88 -11.65 -14.49
C PHE A 43 6.85 -12.58 -13.25
N GLY A 44 7.44 -13.78 -13.36
CA GLY A 44 7.56 -14.71 -12.23
C GLY A 44 8.42 -14.15 -11.09
N THR A 45 9.49 -13.44 -11.42
CA THR A 45 10.34 -12.75 -10.42
C THR A 45 9.55 -11.67 -9.69
N TYR A 46 8.82 -10.84 -10.42
CA TYR A 46 7.95 -9.81 -9.83
C TYR A 46 6.89 -10.43 -8.92
N ASP A 47 6.17 -11.45 -9.38
CA ASP A 47 5.11 -12.11 -8.60
C ASP A 47 5.65 -12.74 -7.32
N THR A 48 6.85 -13.35 -7.40
CA THR A 48 7.56 -13.87 -6.23
C THR A 48 7.88 -12.77 -5.22
N ILE A 49 8.41 -11.63 -5.67
CA ILE A 49 8.73 -10.50 -4.80
C ILE A 49 7.47 -9.95 -4.10
N ILE A 50 6.37 -9.79 -4.85
CA ILE A 50 5.10 -9.32 -4.29
C ILE A 50 4.51 -10.33 -3.32
N SER A 51 4.64 -11.63 -3.61
CA SER A 51 4.20 -12.68 -2.70
C SER A 51 4.97 -12.65 -1.38
N PHE A 52 6.29 -12.47 -1.42
CA PHE A 52 7.11 -12.26 -0.23
C PHE A 52 6.73 -10.99 0.53
N MET A 53 6.50 -9.89 -0.18
CA MET A 53 6.03 -8.65 0.44
C MET A 53 4.71 -8.88 1.18
N ASN A 54 3.73 -9.50 0.55
CA ASN A 54 2.42 -9.77 1.15
C ASN A 54 2.50 -10.71 2.37
N LEU A 55 3.47 -11.64 2.39
CA LEU A 55 3.73 -12.52 3.52
C LEU A 55 4.41 -11.78 4.68
N LEU A 56 5.42 -10.97 4.37
CA LEU A 56 6.23 -10.27 5.37
C LEU A 56 5.54 -9.03 5.95
N ALA A 57 4.80 -8.30 5.15
CA ALA A 57 4.20 -7.03 5.55
C ALA A 57 3.34 -7.12 6.84
N PRO A 58 2.42 -8.09 7.03
CA PRO A 58 1.67 -8.21 8.28
C PRO A 58 2.56 -8.47 9.49
N ILE A 59 3.65 -9.24 9.31
CA ILE A 59 4.61 -9.56 10.37
C ILE A 59 5.41 -8.31 10.74
N CYS A 60 5.86 -7.58 9.73
CA CYS A 60 6.71 -6.42 9.89
C CYS A 60 6.00 -5.23 10.51
N ILE A 61 4.73 -5.04 10.17
CA ILE A 61 3.91 -3.92 10.67
C ILE A 61 3.23 -4.28 12.00
N LEU A 62 3.24 -5.57 12.41
CA LEU A 62 2.58 -6.11 13.63
C LEU A 62 1.13 -5.60 13.79
N ALA A 63 0.42 -5.40 12.70
CA ALA A 63 -0.95 -4.87 12.68
C ALA A 63 -1.13 -3.53 13.46
N ILE A 64 -0.06 -2.73 13.60
CA ILE A 64 -0.11 -1.42 14.31
C ILE A 64 -1.20 -0.52 13.74
N HIS A 65 -1.38 -0.53 12.41
CA HIS A 65 -2.41 0.23 11.71
C HIS A 65 -3.84 -0.17 12.13
N GLU A 66 -4.10 -1.45 12.40
CA GLU A 66 -5.39 -1.91 12.92
C GLU A 66 -5.59 -1.47 14.38
N GLY A 67 -4.52 -1.51 15.17
CA GLY A 67 -4.49 -0.98 16.53
C GLY A 67 -4.85 0.51 16.57
N LEU A 68 -4.20 1.32 15.73
CA LEU A 68 -4.49 2.75 15.57
C LEU A 68 -5.96 3.01 15.20
N LEU A 69 -6.48 2.29 14.20
CA LEU A 69 -7.89 2.40 13.81
C LEU A 69 -8.83 2.12 14.99
N ARG A 70 -8.58 1.04 15.74
CA ARG A 70 -9.41 0.65 16.88
C ARG A 70 -9.42 1.71 17.96
N TRP A 71 -8.25 2.28 18.29
CA TRP A 71 -8.13 3.31 19.32
C TRP A 71 -8.76 4.63 18.87
N LEU A 72 -8.54 5.08 17.63
CA LEU A 72 -9.17 6.29 17.07
C LEU A 72 -10.70 6.21 17.07
N LEU A 73 -11.26 5.03 16.78
CA LEU A 73 -12.72 4.86 16.79
C LEU A 73 -13.32 4.77 18.18
N LYS A 74 -12.56 4.35 19.20
CA LYS A 74 -13.07 4.03 20.54
C LYS A 74 -12.83 5.13 21.57
N SER A 75 -11.76 5.93 21.43
CA SER A 75 -11.38 6.87 22.47
C SER A 75 -12.03 8.24 22.29
N ASN A 76 -12.43 8.84 23.42
CA ASN A 76 -12.75 10.27 23.52
C ASN A 76 -11.50 11.09 23.90
N GLU A 77 -10.31 10.47 23.91
CA GLU A 77 -9.05 11.12 24.22
C GLU A 77 -8.53 11.94 23.05
N LYS A 78 -7.51 12.75 23.33
CA LYS A 78 -6.88 13.57 22.27
C LYS A 78 -6.25 12.67 21.21
N HIS A 79 -6.80 12.67 20.03
CA HIS A 79 -6.33 11.88 18.88
C HIS A 79 -4.83 12.11 18.60
N GLY A 80 -4.29 13.29 18.89
CA GLY A 80 -2.87 13.60 18.71
C GLY A 80 -1.91 12.71 19.50
N ASP A 81 -2.25 12.35 20.73
CA ASP A 81 -1.40 11.51 21.59
C ASP A 81 -1.39 10.06 21.10
N ILE A 82 -2.54 9.59 20.60
CA ILE A 82 -2.69 8.26 20.01
C ILE A 82 -1.90 8.17 18.71
N LEU A 83 -2.03 9.17 17.85
CA LEU A 83 -1.31 9.23 16.56
C LEU A 83 0.20 9.32 16.81
N GLY A 84 0.66 10.17 17.72
CA GLY A 84 2.07 10.31 18.04
C GLY A 84 2.71 9.01 18.52
N SER A 85 2.06 8.32 19.45
CA SER A 85 2.53 7.02 19.96
C SER A 85 2.49 5.92 18.91
N GLY A 86 1.40 5.85 18.13
CA GLY A 86 1.24 4.86 17.09
C GLY A 86 2.21 5.02 15.94
N LEU A 87 2.44 6.26 15.47
CA LEU A 87 3.43 6.56 14.45
C LEU A 87 4.85 6.30 14.96
N GLY A 88 5.16 6.65 16.21
CA GLY A 88 6.46 6.34 16.82
C GLY A 88 6.76 4.85 16.85
N LEU A 89 5.78 4.02 17.23
CA LEU A 89 5.89 2.57 17.16
C LEU A 89 6.08 2.09 15.71
N LEU A 90 5.27 2.58 14.79
CA LEU A 90 5.38 2.21 13.38
C LEU A 90 6.79 2.49 12.83
N PHE A 91 7.33 3.69 13.04
CA PHE A 91 8.67 4.03 12.59
C PHE A 91 9.74 3.12 13.22
N THR A 92 9.62 2.81 14.51
CA THR A 92 10.53 1.88 15.18
C THR A 92 10.52 0.51 14.51
N PHE A 93 9.34 -0.03 14.23
CA PHE A 93 9.20 -1.34 13.57
C PHE A 93 9.66 -1.31 12.11
N ILE A 94 9.42 -0.23 11.36
CA ILE A 94 9.96 -0.04 10.02
C ILE A 94 11.48 -0.13 10.05
N VAL A 95 12.15 0.61 10.93
CA VAL A 95 13.63 0.60 11.02
C VAL A 95 14.15 -0.79 11.35
N ILE A 96 13.53 -1.49 12.30
CA ILE A 96 13.92 -2.86 12.67
C ILE A 96 13.76 -3.79 11.46
N THR A 97 12.62 -3.74 10.79
CA THR A 97 12.31 -4.60 9.65
C THR A 97 13.22 -4.33 8.48
N ASP A 98 13.44 -3.05 8.15
CA ASP A 98 14.33 -2.66 7.05
C ASP A 98 15.76 -3.09 7.32
N THR A 99 16.23 -3.00 8.59
CA THR A 99 17.55 -3.48 8.99
C THR A 99 17.67 -4.98 8.84
N ILE A 100 16.68 -5.76 9.32
CA ILE A 100 16.67 -7.22 9.19
C ILE A 100 16.63 -7.61 7.71
N THR A 101 15.75 -6.99 6.93
CA THR A 101 15.62 -7.25 5.49
C THR A 101 16.92 -6.93 4.75
N PHE A 102 17.56 -5.80 5.08
CA PHE A 102 18.84 -5.43 4.50
C PHE A 102 19.94 -6.46 4.79
N VAL A 103 20.07 -6.91 6.05
CA VAL A 103 21.06 -7.92 6.45
C VAL A 103 20.80 -9.22 5.71
N VAL A 104 19.57 -9.72 5.73
CA VAL A 104 19.22 -10.99 5.07
C VAL A 104 19.47 -10.91 3.57
N CYS A 105 18.97 -9.88 2.89
CA CYS A 105 19.16 -9.73 1.45
C CYS A 105 20.63 -9.52 1.06
N SER A 106 21.43 -8.86 1.91
CA SER A 106 22.86 -8.67 1.69
C SER A 106 23.65 -9.99 1.77
N ILE A 107 23.27 -10.88 2.70
CA ILE A 107 23.87 -12.23 2.80
C ILE A 107 23.63 -13.02 1.51
N PHE A 108 22.46 -12.92 0.92
CA PHE A 108 22.12 -13.61 -0.33
C PHE A 108 22.53 -12.84 -1.59
N HIS A 109 23.17 -11.68 -1.47
CA HIS A 109 23.55 -10.80 -2.59
C HIS A 109 22.40 -10.51 -3.54
N TRP A 110 21.19 -10.30 -3.00
CA TRP A 110 19.99 -10.17 -3.81
C TRP A 110 19.92 -8.81 -4.53
N ARG A 111 19.76 -8.86 -5.85
CA ARG A 111 19.81 -7.67 -6.74
C ARG A 111 18.75 -6.62 -6.43
N TYR A 112 17.61 -7.03 -5.88
CA TYR A 112 16.44 -6.15 -5.68
C TYR A 112 16.34 -5.61 -4.24
N THR A 113 17.36 -5.77 -3.41
CA THR A 113 17.37 -5.41 -1.98
C THR A 113 16.86 -3.99 -1.72
N PHE A 114 17.43 -3.00 -2.37
CA PHE A 114 17.08 -1.59 -2.12
C PHE A 114 15.64 -1.26 -2.53
N VAL A 115 15.20 -1.72 -3.69
CA VAL A 115 13.83 -1.46 -4.14
C VAL A 115 12.81 -2.22 -3.30
N PHE A 116 13.17 -3.39 -2.79
CA PHE A 116 12.31 -4.18 -1.91
C PHE A 116 12.13 -3.52 -0.55
N ILE A 117 13.20 -2.98 0.06
CA ILE A 117 13.14 -2.20 1.31
C ILE A 117 12.27 -0.96 1.09
N ALA A 118 12.54 -0.18 0.03
CA ALA A 118 11.75 0.99 -0.29
C ALA A 118 10.25 0.65 -0.49
N LEU A 119 9.95 -0.49 -1.13
CA LEU A 119 8.60 -0.98 -1.33
C LEU A 119 7.91 -1.36 -0.01
N LEU A 120 8.60 -2.06 0.89
CA LEU A 120 8.08 -2.43 2.21
C LEU A 120 7.77 -1.19 3.06
N THR A 121 8.72 -0.24 3.12
CA THR A 121 8.55 1.02 3.84
C THR A 121 7.37 1.83 3.30
N ALA A 122 7.32 2.02 1.96
CA ALA A 122 6.23 2.76 1.32
C ALA A 122 4.88 2.09 1.56
N PHE A 123 4.81 0.76 1.47
CA PHE A 123 3.61 -0.02 1.75
C PHE A 123 3.15 0.11 3.21
N ALA A 124 4.09 0.08 4.17
CA ALA A 124 3.80 0.24 5.59
C ALA A 124 3.20 1.62 5.89
N LEU A 125 3.80 2.68 5.34
CA LEU A 125 3.31 4.06 5.48
C LEU A 125 1.94 4.22 4.83
N HIS A 126 1.78 3.80 3.57
CA HIS A 126 0.50 3.83 2.86
C HIS A 126 -0.62 3.19 3.68
N ASN A 127 -0.43 1.95 4.16
CA ASN A 127 -1.45 1.28 4.97
C ASN A 127 -1.76 2.06 6.25
N CYS A 128 -0.76 2.55 6.95
CA CYS A 128 -0.97 3.32 8.17
C CYS A 128 -1.83 4.56 7.92
N PHE A 129 -1.51 5.36 6.91
CA PHE A 129 -2.29 6.56 6.56
C PHE A 129 -3.70 6.23 6.10
N GLN A 130 -3.89 5.16 5.33
CA GLN A 130 -5.21 4.66 4.93
C GLN A 130 -6.08 4.30 6.15
N PHE A 131 -5.49 3.66 7.16
CA PHE A 131 -6.21 3.30 8.39
C PHE A 131 -6.47 4.51 9.28
N ILE A 132 -5.57 5.49 9.34
CA ILE A 132 -5.79 6.77 10.03
C ILE A 132 -6.96 7.52 9.39
N ALA A 133 -7.01 7.67 8.07
CA ALA A 133 -8.11 8.32 7.38
C ALA A 133 -9.48 7.67 7.68
N ARG A 134 -9.50 6.34 7.81
CA ARG A 134 -10.71 5.62 8.25
C ARG A 134 -11.05 5.89 9.71
N GLY A 135 -10.04 5.93 10.59
CA GLY A 135 -10.21 6.20 12.02
C GLY A 135 -10.77 7.59 12.29
N GLU A 136 -10.32 8.58 11.54
CA GLU A 136 -10.83 9.96 11.56
C GLU A 136 -12.16 10.13 10.82
N LYS A 137 -12.71 9.04 10.26
CA LYS A 137 -13.99 9.03 9.50
C LYS A 137 -13.95 9.88 8.22
N GLU A 138 -12.75 10.18 7.73
CA GLU A 138 -12.51 10.92 6.48
C GLU A 138 -12.59 9.99 5.25
N ASN A 139 -13.79 9.42 5.03
CA ASN A 139 -14.04 8.47 3.95
C ASN A 139 -13.74 9.04 2.55
N LYS A 140 -13.83 10.37 2.38
CA LYS A 140 -13.50 11.02 1.12
C LYS A 140 -12.00 11.00 0.87
N VAL A 141 -11.19 11.30 1.89
CA VAL A 141 -9.72 11.25 1.81
C VAL A 141 -9.29 9.83 1.45
N PHE A 142 -9.82 8.82 2.15
CA PHE A 142 -9.58 7.42 1.85
C PHE A 142 -9.90 7.05 0.39
N ALA A 143 -11.04 7.48 -0.14
CA ALA A 143 -11.43 7.15 -1.50
C ALA A 143 -10.58 7.88 -2.55
N ILE A 144 -10.26 9.16 -2.32
CA ILE A 144 -9.43 9.98 -3.21
C ILE A 144 -8.00 9.44 -3.27
N SER A 145 -7.40 9.11 -2.12
CA SER A 145 -6.05 8.56 -2.06
C SER A 145 -5.94 7.24 -2.84
N GLY A 146 -6.93 6.34 -2.72
CA GLY A 146 -6.97 5.10 -3.50
C GLY A 146 -7.05 5.35 -5.02
N ILE A 147 -7.76 6.38 -5.45
CA ILE A 147 -7.81 6.79 -6.86
C ILE A 147 -6.45 7.35 -7.31
N ILE A 148 -5.84 8.23 -6.51
CA ILE A 148 -4.53 8.82 -6.80
C ILE A 148 -3.49 7.69 -6.92
N TYR A 149 -3.41 6.80 -5.92
CA TYR A 149 -2.56 5.63 -5.95
C TYR A 149 -2.69 4.85 -7.26
N THR A 150 -3.91 4.53 -7.66
CA THR A 150 -4.16 3.72 -8.85
C THR A 150 -3.75 4.45 -10.13
N MET A 151 -4.06 5.74 -10.25
CA MET A 151 -3.69 6.56 -11.41
C MET A 151 -2.17 6.72 -11.53
N VAL A 152 -1.49 7.00 -10.43
CA VAL A 152 -0.02 7.11 -10.40
C VAL A 152 0.62 5.76 -10.72
N MET A 153 0.15 4.68 -10.11
CA MET A 153 0.64 3.33 -10.39
C MET A 153 0.51 2.97 -11.87
N LEU A 154 -0.65 3.20 -12.49
CA LEU A 154 -0.88 2.94 -13.91
C LEU A 154 0.04 3.77 -14.80
N SER A 155 0.11 5.07 -14.56
CA SER A 155 0.93 5.99 -15.34
C SER A 155 2.41 5.63 -15.27
N LEU A 156 2.92 5.34 -14.08
CA LEU A 156 4.32 4.96 -13.88
C LEU A 156 4.62 3.56 -14.43
N ASN A 157 3.68 2.60 -14.36
CA ASN A 157 3.86 1.31 -15.00
C ASN A 157 3.98 1.43 -16.50
N ILE A 158 3.10 2.21 -17.14
CA ILE A 158 3.21 2.49 -18.58
C ILE A 158 4.57 3.11 -18.90
N LEU A 159 4.97 4.14 -18.13
CA LEU A 159 6.22 4.83 -18.37
C LEU A 159 7.45 3.93 -18.18
N PHE A 160 7.55 3.23 -17.06
CA PHE A 160 8.74 2.46 -16.70
C PHE A 160 8.83 1.12 -17.42
N VAL A 161 7.70 0.44 -17.66
CA VAL A 161 7.69 -0.87 -18.30
C VAL A 161 7.63 -0.74 -19.83
N MET A 162 6.74 0.12 -20.37
CA MET A 162 6.56 0.22 -21.83
C MET A 162 7.61 1.14 -22.49
N VAL A 163 7.84 2.33 -21.90
CA VAL A 163 8.71 3.35 -22.53
C VAL A 163 10.17 3.10 -22.18
N PHE A 164 10.50 3.00 -20.90
CA PHE A 164 11.88 2.81 -20.46
C PHE A 164 12.35 1.35 -20.42
N ARG A 165 11.44 0.38 -20.48
CA ARG A 165 11.73 -1.06 -20.47
C ARG A 165 12.62 -1.50 -19.31
N PHE A 166 12.36 -0.96 -18.12
CA PHE A 166 13.10 -1.31 -16.90
C PHE A 166 12.74 -2.70 -16.33
N GLY A 167 11.85 -3.46 -16.97
CA GLY A 167 11.45 -4.81 -16.58
C GLY A 167 10.92 -4.84 -15.12
N VAL A 168 11.37 -5.82 -14.33
CA VAL A 168 10.96 -6.01 -12.94
C VAL A 168 11.21 -4.76 -12.08
N GLN A 169 12.35 -4.10 -12.26
CA GLN A 169 12.66 -2.89 -11.49
C GLN A 169 11.66 -1.76 -11.75
N GLY A 170 11.24 -1.61 -13.01
CA GLY A 170 10.23 -0.62 -13.38
C GLY A 170 8.89 -0.86 -12.68
N MET A 171 8.46 -2.13 -12.59
CA MET A 171 7.23 -2.50 -11.88
C MET A 171 7.31 -2.18 -10.39
N LEU A 172 8.40 -2.58 -9.73
CA LEU A 172 8.59 -2.37 -8.29
C LEU A 172 8.68 -0.88 -7.94
N TRP A 173 9.42 -0.09 -8.72
CA TRP A 173 9.50 1.36 -8.53
C TRP A 173 8.17 2.07 -8.78
N SER A 174 7.38 1.62 -9.78
CA SER A 174 6.04 2.16 -10.01
C SER A 174 5.14 1.98 -8.80
N MET A 175 5.16 0.80 -8.18
CA MET A 175 4.40 0.53 -6.96
C MET A 175 4.90 1.37 -5.78
N THR A 176 6.22 1.44 -5.58
CA THR A 176 6.82 2.20 -4.48
C THR A 176 6.43 3.68 -4.55
N LEU A 177 6.57 4.30 -5.73
CA LEU A 177 6.21 5.69 -5.94
C LEU A 177 4.70 5.94 -5.83
N ALA A 178 3.88 4.96 -6.28
CA ALA A 178 2.44 5.03 -6.13
C ALA A 178 2.01 5.01 -4.65
N TYR A 179 2.63 4.15 -3.82
CA TYR A 179 2.39 4.16 -2.38
C TYR A 179 2.83 5.46 -1.71
N CYS A 180 3.90 6.08 -2.19
CA CYS A 180 4.34 7.38 -1.65
C CYS A 180 3.40 8.53 -2.06
N SER A 181 2.74 8.44 -3.21
CA SER A 181 1.94 9.55 -3.76
C SER A 181 0.65 9.83 -3.01
N ASP A 182 0.12 8.87 -2.26
CA ASP A 182 -1.12 9.04 -1.51
C ASP A 182 -0.89 9.25 0.00
N VAL A 183 0.37 9.27 0.44
CA VAL A 183 0.77 9.65 1.81
C VAL A 183 0.76 11.17 1.99
N VAL A 184 0.73 11.95 0.91
CA VAL A 184 0.70 13.42 0.87
C VAL A 184 -0.74 13.92 0.79
#